data_998bf839de29f5d6b5a8caef79bb8c1b
#
_entry.id   998bf839de29f5d6b5a8caef79bb8c1b
#
_cell.length_a   1.000
_cell.length_b   1.000
_cell.length_c   1.000
_cell.angle_alpha   90.00
_cell.angle_beta   90.00
_cell.angle_gamma   90.00
#
_symmetry.space_group_name_H-M   'P 1'
#
loop_
_entity.id
_entity.type
_entity.pdbx_description
1 polymer ?
#
loop_
_entity_poly.entity_id
_entity_poly.type
_entity_poly.pdbx_seq_one_letter_code
_entity_poly.pdbx_strand_id
1 'polypeptide(L)'
;NMGECWGKGTATFMIGGNICTRCCKFCNTASGKPLPLDADEPTHVAESIALMKLSHAVVTSVDRDDLPDLGASHWVRTIREIKRLNPDTTVEVLIPDFQGRKELVAQVIDAQPEIISHNMETVRRISPLVRSAAKYETSLEVLRQIAESNTTTKSGIMVGLGETPEEVEELMDDLRRVGCHILTIGQYLQPTHKHYPVAAYITPKQFALYREKGLEKGFQQVESAPLVRS
;
A
#
# COMPACT_ATOMS: atom_id res chain seq x y z
N ASN A 1 -12.70 -11.03 0.49
CA ASN A 1 -12.13 -10.99 -0.87
C ASN A 1 -11.43 -12.28 -1.32
N MET A 2 -11.27 -13.29 -0.45
CA MET A 2 -10.61 -14.55 -0.89
C MET A 2 -11.25 -15.14 -2.16
N GLY A 3 -12.58 -15.14 -2.28
CA GLY A 3 -13.25 -15.68 -3.47
C GLY A 3 -13.01 -14.91 -4.76
N GLU A 4 -12.98 -13.59 -4.71
CA GLU A 4 -12.78 -12.76 -5.91
C GLU A 4 -11.31 -12.70 -6.34
N CYS A 5 -10.40 -12.48 -5.40
CA CYS A 5 -8.97 -12.38 -5.69
C CYS A 5 -8.40 -13.75 -6.12
N TRP A 6 -8.77 -14.81 -5.40
CA TRP A 6 -8.35 -16.17 -5.74
C TRP A 6 -8.83 -16.61 -7.10
N GLY A 7 -10.10 -16.32 -7.44
CA GLY A 7 -10.65 -16.63 -8.77
C GLY A 7 -9.99 -15.87 -9.92
N LYS A 8 -9.26 -14.77 -9.62
CA LYS A 8 -8.49 -13.98 -10.58
C LYS A 8 -7.00 -14.29 -10.58
N GLY A 9 -6.55 -15.31 -9.85
CA GLY A 9 -5.14 -15.66 -9.75
C GLY A 9 -4.29 -14.59 -9.05
N THR A 10 -4.87 -13.89 -8.05
CA THR A 10 -4.19 -12.84 -7.28
C THR A 10 -4.09 -13.22 -5.81
N ALA A 11 -2.93 -13.02 -5.20
CA ALA A 11 -2.75 -13.14 -3.75
C ALA A 11 -1.82 -12.06 -3.21
N THR A 12 -1.98 -11.77 -1.89
CA THR A 12 -1.15 -10.81 -1.18
C THR A 12 -0.26 -11.52 -0.18
N PHE A 13 1.02 -11.19 -0.17
CA PHE A 13 2.05 -11.70 0.74
C PHE A 13 2.55 -10.57 1.62
N MET A 14 2.70 -10.83 2.91
CA MET A 14 3.32 -9.88 3.85
C MET A 14 4.72 -10.37 4.20
N ILE A 15 5.72 -9.51 4.02
CA ILE A 15 7.13 -9.79 4.28
C ILE A 15 7.68 -8.96 5.44
N GLY A 16 8.89 -9.27 5.86
CA GLY A 16 9.57 -8.55 6.95
C GLY A 16 9.17 -9.04 8.34
N GLY A 17 8.43 -10.18 8.41
CA GLY A 17 7.91 -10.76 9.63
C GLY A 17 6.47 -10.30 9.95
N ASN A 18 6.06 -10.48 11.22
CA ASN A 18 4.70 -10.25 11.68
C ASN A 18 4.58 -9.20 12.80
N ILE A 19 5.68 -8.51 13.14
CA ILE A 19 5.73 -7.44 14.13
C ILE A 19 6.20 -6.16 13.44
N CYS A 20 5.38 -5.11 13.52
CA CYS A 20 5.67 -3.80 12.93
C CYS A 20 6.35 -2.90 13.98
N THR A 21 7.32 -2.09 13.57
CA THR A 21 7.92 -1.06 14.42
C THR A 21 6.99 0.13 14.68
N ARG A 22 5.91 0.25 13.89
CA ARG A 22 4.91 1.31 13.98
C ARG A 22 3.59 0.79 14.56
N CYS A 23 2.80 1.70 15.16
CA CYS A 23 1.53 1.39 15.83
C CYS A 23 0.38 2.24 15.27
N CYS A 24 0.13 2.16 13.97
CA CYS A 24 -0.97 2.89 13.33
C CYS A 24 -2.31 2.44 13.90
N LYS A 25 -3.17 3.41 14.28
CA LYS A 25 -4.41 3.13 15.03
C LYS A 25 -5.51 2.42 14.22
N PHE A 26 -5.32 2.26 12.94
CA PHE A 26 -6.23 1.51 12.07
C PHE A 26 -5.77 0.08 11.78
N CYS A 27 -4.51 -0.25 12.09
CA CYS A 27 -3.86 -1.48 11.68
C CYS A 27 -3.86 -2.53 12.79
N ASN A 28 -4.23 -3.77 12.47
CA ASN A 28 -4.28 -4.89 13.42
C ASN A 28 -2.96 -5.70 13.49
N THR A 29 -1.92 -5.27 12.79
CA THR A 29 -0.61 -5.90 12.89
C THR A 29 0.00 -5.65 14.28
N ALA A 30 0.58 -6.68 14.87
CA ALA A 30 1.25 -6.55 16.16
C ALA A 30 2.38 -5.53 16.09
N SER A 31 2.45 -4.64 17.08
CA SER A 31 3.49 -3.60 17.16
C SER A 31 4.50 -3.94 18.24
N GLY A 32 5.79 -3.69 17.99
CA GLY A 32 6.84 -3.97 18.95
C GLY A 32 8.22 -4.08 18.34
N LYS A 33 9.10 -4.83 19.01
CA LYS A 33 10.44 -5.13 18.50
C LYS A 33 10.38 -6.37 17.59
N PRO A 34 10.62 -6.23 16.27
CA PRO A 34 10.60 -7.36 15.35
C PRO A 34 11.74 -8.36 15.63
N LEU A 35 11.54 -9.59 15.20
CA LEU A 35 12.62 -10.58 15.11
C LEU A 35 13.55 -10.25 13.93
N PRO A 36 14.77 -10.82 13.89
CA PRO A 36 15.63 -10.74 12.70
C PRO A 36 14.87 -11.16 11.44
N LEU A 37 15.22 -10.55 10.30
CA LEU A 37 14.66 -10.98 9.01
C LEU A 37 15.03 -12.43 8.72
N ASP A 38 14.07 -13.20 8.21
CA ASP A 38 14.34 -14.51 7.65
C ASP A 38 15.05 -14.34 6.29
N ALA A 39 16.25 -14.89 6.19
CA ALA A 39 17.06 -14.81 4.97
C ALA A 39 16.42 -15.55 3.78
N ASP A 40 15.60 -16.57 4.06
CA ASP A 40 14.95 -17.43 3.07
C ASP A 40 13.54 -16.95 2.69
N GLU A 41 12.98 -15.95 3.40
CA GLU A 41 11.64 -15.40 3.12
C GLU A 41 11.45 -14.99 1.64
N PRO A 42 12.42 -14.31 0.97
CA PRO A 42 12.29 -14.01 -0.47
C PRO A 42 12.08 -15.23 -1.35
N THR A 43 12.81 -16.31 -1.08
CA THR A 43 12.69 -17.58 -1.81
C THR A 43 11.34 -18.26 -1.53
N HIS A 44 10.94 -18.34 -0.27
CA HIS A 44 9.66 -18.96 0.12
C HIS A 44 8.45 -18.23 -0.48
N VAL A 45 8.51 -16.87 -0.56
CA VAL A 45 7.46 -16.09 -1.22
C VAL A 45 7.41 -16.40 -2.71
N ALA A 46 8.56 -16.41 -3.40
CA ALA A 46 8.63 -16.69 -4.83
C ALA A 46 8.17 -18.11 -5.18
N GLU A 47 8.55 -19.11 -4.38
CA GLU A 47 8.08 -20.50 -4.51
C GLU A 47 6.58 -20.65 -4.27
N SER A 48 6.04 -19.93 -3.28
CA SER A 48 4.60 -19.90 -2.99
C SER A 48 3.80 -19.35 -4.17
N ILE A 49 4.28 -18.26 -4.80
CA ILE A 49 3.68 -17.67 -6.00
C ILE A 49 3.68 -18.69 -7.15
N ALA A 50 4.80 -19.39 -7.37
CA ALA A 50 4.92 -20.42 -8.39
C ALA A 50 3.97 -21.61 -8.14
N LEU A 51 3.92 -22.11 -6.90
CA LEU A 51 3.04 -23.21 -6.50
C LEU A 51 1.56 -22.86 -6.71
N MET A 52 1.18 -21.63 -6.38
CA MET A 52 -0.19 -21.12 -6.55
C MET A 52 -0.50 -20.75 -8.00
N LYS A 53 0.48 -20.68 -8.90
CA LYS A 53 0.35 -20.28 -10.31
C LYS A 53 -0.34 -18.90 -10.45
N LEU A 54 0.10 -17.94 -9.67
CA LEU A 54 -0.50 -16.61 -9.66
C LEU A 54 -0.12 -15.82 -10.92
N SER A 55 -1.08 -15.14 -11.51
CA SER A 55 -0.86 -14.16 -12.59
C SER A 55 -0.49 -12.79 -12.07
N HIS A 56 -0.88 -12.47 -10.82
CA HIS A 56 -0.59 -11.20 -10.17
C HIS A 56 -0.31 -11.43 -8.67
N ALA A 57 0.84 -10.98 -8.22
CA ALA A 57 1.26 -11.07 -6.83
C ALA A 57 1.38 -9.68 -6.22
N VAL A 58 0.70 -9.45 -5.10
CA VAL A 58 0.83 -8.23 -4.31
C VAL A 58 1.72 -8.53 -3.11
N VAL A 59 2.78 -7.78 -2.92
CA VAL A 59 3.66 -7.90 -1.76
C VAL A 59 3.54 -6.66 -0.91
N THR A 60 3.32 -6.83 0.37
CA THR A 60 3.35 -5.77 1.39
C THR A 60 4.30 -6.13 2.51
N SER A 61 4.61 -5.23 3.41
CA SER A 61 5.46 -5.50 4.57
C SER A 61 4.94 -4.86 5.84
N VAL A 62 5.47 -5.32 6.96
CA VAL A 62 5.53 -4.50 8.18
C VAL A 62 6.60 -3.42 8.02
N ASP A 63 6.48 -2.30 8.76
CA ASP A 63 7.58 -1.33 8.85
C ASP A 63 8.73 -1.90 9.70
N ARG A 64 9.95 -1.66 9.23
CA ARG A 64 11.20 -2.14 9.83
C ARG A 64 12.14 -0.96 10.10
N ASP A 65 11.63 0.05 10.83
CA ASP A 65 12.43 1.23 11.24
C ASP A 65 13.62 0.86 12.16
N ASP A 66 13.67 -0.38 12.64
CA ASP A 66 14.76 -0.96 13.40
C ASP A 66 16.01 -1.32 12.56
N LEU A 67 15.85 -1.41 11.25
CA LEU A 67 16.95 -1.75 10.33
C LEU A 67 17.61 -0.49 9.76
N PRO A 68 18.94 -0.51 9.50
CA PRO A 68 19.67 0.64 8.95
C PRO A 68 19.14 1.12 7.59
N ASP A 69 18.67 0.19 6.77
CA ASP A 69 18.09 0.44 5.44
C ASP A 69 16.56 0.34 5.44
N LEU A 70 15.92 0.34 6.60
CA LEU A 70 14.47 0.25 6.77
C LEU A 70 13.84 -0.96 6.03
N GLY A 71 14.65 -1.99 5.74
CA GLY A 71 14.25 -3.20 5.03
C GLY A 71 14.31 -3.11 3.50
N ALA A 72 14.85 -2.05 2.91
CA ALA A 72 14.90 -1.87 1.45
C ALA A 72 15.65 -3.00 0.72
N SER A 73 16.78 -3.46 1.25
CA SER A 73 17.51 -4.59 0.67
C SER A 73 16.71 -5.89 0.67
N HIS A 74 15.87 -6.10 1.67
CA HIS A 74 14.98 -7.26 1.75
C HIS A 74 13.88 -7.18 0.69
N TRP A 75 13.31 -5.99 0.47
CA TRP A 75 12.38 -5.71 -0.61
C TRP A 75 12.99 -6.03 -1.99
N VAL A 76 14.19 -5.53 -2.25
CA VAL A 76 14.91 -5.77 -3.52
C VAL A 76 15.13 -7.26 -3.77
N ARG A 77 15.59 -8.01 -2.75
CA ARG A 77 15.78 -9.46 -2.86
C ARG A 77 14.46 -10.17 -3.17
N THR A 78 13.40 -9.81 -2.47
CA THR A 78 12.07 -10.42 -2.67
C THR A 78 11.55 -10.19 -4.08
N ILE A 79 11.59 -8.94 -4.58
CA ILE A 79 11.14 -8.62 -5.93
C ILE A 79 11.95 -9.40 -6.98
N ARG A 80 13.27 -9.39 -6.86
CA ARG A 80 14.17 -10.08 -7.80
C ARG A 80 13.93 -11.60 -7.82
N GLU A 81 13.73 -12.19 -6.64
CA GLU A 81 13.50 -13.63 -6.53
C GLU A 81 12.14 -14.02 -7.10
N ILE A 82 11.09 -13.22 -6.86
CA ILE A 82 9.78 -13.42 -7.49
C ILE A 82 9.90 -13.37 -9.02
N LYS A 83 10.53 -12.33 -9.56
CA LYS A 83 10.68 -12.18 -11.03
C LYS A 83 11.53 -13.27 -11.65
N ARG A 84 12.55 -13.76 -10.93
CA ARG A 84 13.40 -14.87 -11.39
C ARG A 84 12.63 -16.19 -11.52
N LEU A 85 11.80 -16.52 -10.53
CA LEU A 85 11.04 -17.78 -10.51
C LEU A 85 9.72 -17.71 -11.26
N ASN A 86 9.13 -16.51 -11.38
CA ASN A 86 7.80 -16.29 -11.95
C ASN A 86 7.83 -15.18 -13.00
N PRO A 87 8.50 -15.36 -14.14
CA PRO A 87 8.71 -14.29 -15.11
C PRO A 87 7.42 -13.72 -15.74
N ASP A 88 6.34 -14.52 -15.75
CA ASP A 88 5.04 -14.13 -16.32
C ASP A 88 4.08 -13.53 -15.25
N THR A 89 4.48 -13.48 -13.98
CA THR A 89 3.65 -12.93 -12.91
C THR A 89 3.88 -11.43 -12.78
N THR A 90 2.82 -10.63 -12.85
CA THR A 90 2.87 -9.21 -12.52
C THR A 90 3.11 -9.01 -11.03
N VAL A 91 4.10 -8.20 -10.68
CA VAL A 91 4.46 -7.92 -9.28
C VAL A 91 4.02 -6.51 -8.91
N GLU A 92 3.10 -6.42 -7.96
CA GLU A 92 2.75 -5.17 -7.29
C GLU A 92 3.38 -5.17 -5.90
N VAL A 93 3.99 -4.05 -5.50
CA VAL A 93 4.58 -3.89 -4.17
C VAL A 93 3.92 -2.71 -3.44
N LEU A 94 3.45 -2.93 -2.21
CA LEU A 94 2.96 -1.89 -1.32
C LEU A 94 4.03 -1.58 -0.27
N ILE A 95 4.84 -0.57 -0.56
CA ILE A 95 6.03 -0.23 0.22
C ILE A 95 5.74 0.73 1.37
N PRO A 96 6.56 0.70 2.45
CA PRO A 96 6.55 1.74 3.48
C PRO A 96 7.08 3.07 2.92
N ASP A 97 7.01 4.13 3.74
CA ASP A 97 7.51 5.45 3.33
C ASP A 97 9.05 5.56 3.35
N PHE A 98 9.77 4.56 3.84
CA PHE A 98 11.22 4.59 4.06
C PHE A 98 11.70 5.91 4.67
N GLN A 99 10.87 6.55 5.51
CA GLN A 99 11.12 7.87 6.11
C GLN A 99 11.50 8.96 5.07
N GLY A 100 11.05 8.81 3.82
CA GLY A 100 11.33 9.72 2.71
C GLY A 100 12.74 9.62 2.13
N ARG A 101 13.53 8.60 2.51
CA ARG A 101 14.91 8.39 2.04
C ARG A 101 14.91 7.96 0.58
N LYS A 102 15.28 8.90 -0.30
CA LYS A 102 15.25 8.72 -1.77
C LYS A 102 16.05 7.51 -2.25
N GLU A 103 17.22 7.31 -1.65
CA GLU A 103 18.11 6.21 -2.00
C GLU A 103 17.53 4.82 -1.69
N LEU A 104 16.57 4.72 -0.76
CA LEU A 104 15.89 3.47 -0.44
C LEU A 104 14.71 3.22 -1.38
N VAL A 105 13.95 4.26 -1.70
CA VAL A 105 12.87 4.18 -2.70
C VAL A 105 13.46 3.82 -4.08
N ALA A 106 14.58 4.45 -4.47
CA ALA A 106 15.27 4.16 -5.72
C ALA A 106 15.71 2.69 -5.83
N GLN A 107 16.18 2.06 -4.75
CA GLN A 107 16.53 0.64 -4.76
C GLN A 107 15.34 -0.26 -5.12
N VAL A 108 14.14 0.05 -4.61
CA VAL A 108 12.92 -0.69 -4.95
C VAL A 108 12.51 -0.45 -6.40
N ILE A 109 12.60 0.79 -6.88
CA ILE A 109 12.35 1.14 -8.28
C ILE A 109 13.30 0.38 -9.21
N ASP A 110 14.58 0.32 -8.88
CA ASP A 110 15.63 -0.38 -9.64
C ASP A 110 15.44 -1.91 -9.67
N ALA A 111 14.66 -2.47 -8.75
CA ALA A 111 14.25 -3.87 -8.78
C ALA A 111 13.14 -4.15 -9.80
N GLN A 112 12.55 -3.11 -10.39
CA GLN A 112 11.60 -3.12 -11.52
C GLN A 112 10.32 -3.95 -11.28
N PRO A 113 9.59 -3.77 -10.16
CA PRO A 113 8.22 -4.28 -10.08
C PRO A 113 7.33 -3.52 -11.08
N GLU A 114 6.24 -4.12 -11.52
CA GLU A 114 5.34 -3.53 -12.51
C GLU A 114 4.49 -2.39 -11.90
N ILE A 115 4.13 -2.52 -10.62
CA ILE A 115 3.35 -1.50 -9.89
C ILE A 115 4.03 -1.26 -8.53
N ILE A 116 4.25 0.01 -8.20
CA ILE A 116 4.68 0.41 -6.85
C ILE A 116 3.56 1.23 -6.20
N SER A 117 3.09 0.72 -5.07
CA SER A 117 2.06 1.33 -4.25
C SER A 117 2.65 1.89 -2.98
N HIS A 118 2.17 3.06 -2.57
CA HIS A 118 2.35 3.60 -1.22
C HIS A 118 1.05 4.28 -0.80
N ASN A 119 0.48 3.84 0.31
CA ASN A 119 -0.82 4.32 0.75
C ASN A 119 -0.75 5.66 1.49
N MET A 120 -1.66 6.57 1.14
CA MET A 120 -1.93 7.77 1.95
C MET A 120 -2.72 7.43 3.22
N GLU A 121 -3.47 6.35 3.20
CA GLU A 121 -4.33 5.81 4.24
C GLU A 121 -5.56 6.68 4.54
N THR A 122 -5.40 7.98 4.65
CA THR A 122 -6.49 8.93 4.93
C THR A 122 -6.09 10.36 4.55
N VAL A 123 -7.03 11.30 4.71
CA VAL A 123 -6.87 12.71 4.41
C VAL A 123 -5.88 13.42 5.35
N ARG A 124 -5.36 14.57 4.93
CA ARG A 124 -4.32 15.36 5.63
C ARG A 124 -4.64 15.61 7.11
N ARG A 125 -5.86 16.06 7.41
CA ARG A 125 -6.29 16.38 8.79
C ARG A 125 -6.32 15.18 9.72
N ILE A 126 -6.71 14.01 9.20
CA ILE A 126 -6.86 12.78 9.99
C ILE A 126 -5.54 12.02 10.10
N SER A 127 -4.66 12.12 9.12
CA SER A 127 -3.40 11.38 9.06
C SER A 127 -2.61 11.40 10.38
N PRO A 128 -2.33 12.55 11.03
CA PRO A 128 -1.60 12.58 12.30
C PRO A 128 -2.35 11.95 13.48
N LEU A 129 -3.64 11.75 13.37
CA LEU A 129 -4.46 11.13 14.43
C LEU A 129 -4.36 9.61 14.41
N VAL A 130 -4.15 9.01 13.23
CA VAL A 130 -4.23 7.56 13.01
C VAL A 130 -2.90 6.91 12.61
N ARG A 131 -1.99 7.66 11.98
CA ARG A 131 -0.65 7.18 11.60
C ARG A 131 0.36 7.55 12.68
N SER A 132 1.12 6.57 13.16
CA SER A 132 2.02 6.76 14.31
C SER A 132 3.30 7.54 13.96
N ALA A 133 3.86 7.33 12.78
CA ALA A 133 5.14 7.91 12.36
C ALA A 133 5.09 8.49 10.94
N ALA A 134 4.32 7.88 10.04
CA ALA A 134 4.23 8.32 8.66
C ALA A 134 3.54 9.69 8.56
N LYS A 135 4.17 10.60 7.82
CA LYS A 135 3.66 11.95 7.59
C LYS A 135 3.02 12.04 6.20
N TYR A 136 1.95 12.82 6.09
CA TYR A 136 1.22 13.02 4.84
C TYR A 136 2.13 13.51 3.71
N GLU A 137 2.95 14.53 3.98
CA GLU A 137 3.89 15.09 2.99
C GLU A 137 4.98 14.11 2.58
N THR A 138 5.49 13.32 3.53
CA THR A 138 6.49 12.28 3.22
C THR A 138 5.91 11.23 2.29
N SER A 139 4.64 10.84 2.50
CA SER A 139 3.95 9.89 1.63
C SER A 139 3.75 10.43 0.22
N LEU A 140 3.38 11.71 0.07
CA LEU A 140 3.30 12.37 -1.25
C LEU A 140 4.66 12.43 -1.94
N GLU A 141 5.73 12.73 -1.20
CA GLU A 141 7.08 12.77 -1.75
C GLU A 141 7.55 11.39 -2.24
N VAL A 142 7.25 10.32 -1.50
CA VAL A 142 7.53 8.94 -1.95
C VAL A 142 6.78 8.61 -3.24
N LEU A 143 5.49 8.95 -3.31
CA LEU A 143 4.69 8.74 -4.53
C LEU A 143 5.22 9.53 -5.72
N ARG A 144 5.69 10.78 -5.49
CA ARG A 144 6.32 11.60 -6.53
C ARG A 144 7.58 10.94 -7.09
N GLN A 145 8.45 10.43 -6.21
CA GLN A 145 9.68 9.73 -6.62
C GLN A 145 9.37 8.49 -7.47
N ILE A 146 8.34 7.72 -7.10
CA ILE A 146 7.91 6.55 -7.88
C ILE A 146 7.38 7.01 -9.25
N ALA A 147 6.52 8.03 -9.30
CA ALA A 147 5.94 8.51 -10.55
C ALA A 147 6.99 9.08 -11.53
N GLU A 148 8.01 9.76 -11.02
CA GLU A 148 9.14 10.28 -11.81
C GLU A 148 9.99 9.18 -12.48
N SER A 149 9.91 7.94 -11.98
CA SER A 149 10.60 6.79 -12.57
C SER A 149 9.87 6.12 -13.73
N ASN A 150 8.70 6.62 -14.11
CA ASN A 150 7.80 6.02 -15.09
C ASN A 150 7.24 4.64 -14.68
N THR A 151 7.35 4.26 -13.41
CA THR A 151 6.70 3.05 -12.88
C THR A 151 5.22 3.34 -12.61
N THR A 152 4.34 2.37 -12.83
CA THR A 152 2.92 2.53 -12.49
C THR A 152 2.78 2.78 -10.99
N THR A 153 2.30 3.97 -10.64
CA THR A 153 2.20 4.44 -9.26
C THR A 153 0.77 4.28 -8.76
N LYS A 154 0.62 3.67 -7.62
CA LYS A 154 -0.69 3.43 -6.98
C LYS A 154 -0.71 3.94 -5.54
N SER A 155 -1.87 4.42 -5.12
CA SER A 155 -2.12 4.77 -3.71
C SER A 155 -3.49 4.29 -3.27
N GLY A 156 -3.66 4.13 -1.97
CA GLY A 156 -4.91 3.74 -1.36
C GLY A 156 -5.27 4.60 -0.16
N ILE A 157 -6.59 4.76 0.05
CA ILE A 157 -7.15 5.37 1.24
C ILE A 157 -8.31 4.56 1.80
N MET A 158 -8.53 4.73 3.09
CA MET A 158 -9.73 4.29 3.77
C MET A 158 -10.62 5.49 4.06
N VAL A 159 -11.91 5.33 3.86
CA VAL A 159 -12.94 6.32 4.22
C VAL A 159 -13.81 5.83 5.36
N GLY A 160 -14.41 6.74 6.10
CA GLY A 160 -15.19 6.45 7.31
C GLY A 160 -14.41 6.70 8.60
N LEU A 161 -13.28 7.42 8.53
CA LEU A 161 -12.45 7.85 9.67
C LEU A 161 -12.85 9.24 10.19
N GLY A 162 -13.82 9.94 9.54
CA GLY A 162 -14.30 11.28 9.89
C GLY A 162 -13.86 12.38 8.91
N GLU A 163 -13.38 11.99 7.74
CA GLU A 163 -13.11 12.89 6.61
C GLU A 163 -14.41 13.41 6.00
N THR A 164 -14.32 14.57 5.33
CA THR A 164 -15.40 15.07 4.47
C THR A 164 -15.17 14.68 3.01
N PRO A 165 -16.21 14.69 2.16
CA PRO A 165 -16.04 14.44 0.73
C PRO A 165 -15.06 15.41 0.07
N GLU A 166 -15.06 16.68 0.47
CA GLU A 166 -14.16 17.71 -0.05
C GLU A 166 -12.68 17.40 0.30
N GLU A 167 -12.42 16.91 1.51
CA GLU A 167 -11.07 16.49 1.92
C GLU A 167 -10.57 15.28 1.11
N VAL A 168 -11.47 14.38 0.73
CA VAL A 168 -11.13 13.25 -0.16
C VAL A 168 -10.81 13.76 -1.57
N GLU A 169 -11.56 14.73 -2.09
CA GLU A 169 -11.29 15.35 -3.39
C GLU A 169 -9.96 16.13 -3.38
N GLU A 170 -9.64 16.85 -2.30
CA GLU A 170 -8.35 17.52 -2.11
C GLU A 170 -7.18 16.51 -2.12
N LEU A 171 -7.34 15.37 -1.44
CA LEU A 171 -6.34 14.31 -1.46
C LEU A 171 -6.16 13.74 -2.88
N MET A 172 -7.24 13.57 -3.64
CA MET A 172 -7.13 13.17 -5.05
C MET A 172 -6.33 14.16 -5.87
N ASP A 173 -6.53 15.48 -5.66
CA ASP A 173 -5.76 16.53 -6.33
C ASP A 173 -4.27 16.48 -5.94
N ASP A 174 -3.97 16.27 -4.66
CA ASP A 174 -2.60 16.08 -4.18
C ASP A 174 -1.92 14.86 -4.84
N LEU A 175 -2.63 13.74 -4.92
CA LEU A 175 -2.15 12.52 -5.59
C LEU A 175 -1.91 12.74 -7.09
N ARG A 176 -2.82 13.43 -7.78
CA ARG A 176 -2.63 13.74 -9.21
C ARG A 176 -1.47 14.68 -9.45
N ARG A 177 -1.26 15.66 -8.56
CA ARG A 177 -0.13 16.60 -8.64
C ARG A 177 1.22 15.90 -8.56
N VAL A 178 1.33 14.81 -7.79
CA VAL A 178 2.55 14.01 -7.70
C VAL A 178 2.64 12.89 -8.74
N GLY A 179 1.67 12.76 -9.65
CA GLY A 179 1.70 11.81 -10.76
C GLY A 179 1.16 10.41 -10.45
N CYS A 180 0.40 10.23 -9.37
CA CYS A 180 -0.19 8.93 -9.04
C CYS A 180 -1.19 8.49 -10.13
N HIS A 181 -1.08 7.23 -10.60
CA HIS A 181 -1.88 6.70 -11.72
C HIS A 181 -3.14 6.00 -11.27
N ILE A 182 -3.07 5.22 -10.17
CA ILE A 182 -4.15 4.36 -9.69
C ILE A 182 -4.52 4.73 -8.27
N LEU A 183 -5.81 4.82 -7.98
CA LEU A 183 -6.34 5.09 -6.64
C LEU A 183 -7.30 3.99 -6.21
N THR A 184 -7.12 3.50 -4.99
CA THR A 184 -8.06 2.59 -4.32
C THR A 184 -8.72 3.28 -3.13
N ILE A 185 -10.04 3.13 -2.99
CA ILE A 185 -10.83 3.71 -1.90
C ILE A 185 -11.69 2.61 -1.29
N GLY A 186 -11.44 2.27 -0.04
CA GLY A 186 -12.16 1.25 0.71
C GLY A 186 -12.79 1.79 2.00
N GLN A 187 -13.78 1.09 2.54
CA GLN A 187 -14.33 1.41 3.86
C GLN A 187 -13.35 1.01 4.96
N TYR A 188 -13.09 1.91 5.89
CA TYR A 188 -12.42 1.57 7.13
C TYR A 188 -13.31 0.65 7.98
N LEU A 189 -12.77 -0.48 8.37
CA LEU A 189 -13.41 -1.41 9.30
C LEU A 189 -12.52 -1.52 10.54
N GLN A 190 -13.06 -1.13 11.70
CA GLN A 190 -12.34 -1.14 12.96
C GLN A 190 -12.00 -2.58 13.38
N PRO A 191 -10.71 -2.96 13.49
CA PRO A 191 -10.34 -4.33 13.78
C PRO A 191 -10.76 -4.79 15.20
N THR A 192 -10.59 -3.93 16.20
CA THR A 192 -11.02 -4.16 17.58
C THR A 192 -11.41 -2.84 18.23
N HIS A 193 -12.09 -2.89 19.39
CA HIS A 193 -12.48 -1.68 20.16
C HIS A 193 -11.30 -0.79 20.60
N LYS A 194 -10.07 -1.28 20.52
CA LYS A 194 -8.85 -0.51 20.85
C LYS A 194 -8.36 0.35 19.71
N HIS A 195 -8.81 0.08 18.48
CA HIS A 195 -8.41 0.82 17.29
C HIS A 195 -9.25 2.09 17.11
N TYR A 196 -8.83 2.93 16.17
CA TYR A 196 -9.56 4.16 15.86
C TYR A 196 -11.02 3.84 15.52
N PRO A 197 -12.01 4.56 16.08
CA PRO A 197 -13.41 4.24 15.86
C PRO A 197 -13.84 4.54 14.43
N VAL A 198 -14.78 3.76 13.90
CA VAL A 198 -15.48 4.10 12.66
C VAL A 198 -16.35 5.31 12.92
N ALA A 199 -16.11 6.42 12.20
CA ALA A 199 -16.92 7.64 12.28
C ALA A 199 -18.20 7.53 11.44
N ALA A 200 -18.12 6.86 10.28
CA ALA A 200 -19.25 6.64 9.40
C ALA A 200 -19.07 5.41 8.50
N TYR A 201 -20.17 4.77 8.13
CA TYR A 201 -20.22 3.81 7.04
C TYR A 201 -20.64 4.53 5.77
N ILE A 202 -19.74 4.62 4.81
CA ILE A 202 -19.92 5.35 3.58
C ILE A 202 -20.85 4.57 2.64
N THR A 203 -21.80 5.24 2.04
CA THR A 203 -22.79 4.60 1.15
C THR A 203 -22.16 4.15 -0.17
N PRO A 204 -22.66 3.07 -0.81
CA PRO A 204 -22.24 2.67 -2.14
C PRO A 204 -22.35 3.79 -3.19
N LYS A 205 -23.35 4.66 -3.05
CA LYS A 205 -23.53 5.85 -3.91
C LYS A 205 -22.36 6.82 -3.77
N GLN A 206 -21.87 7.06 -2.56
CA GLN A 206 -20.72 7.93 -2.33
C GLN A 206 -19.41 7.31 -2.87
N PHE A 207 -19.24 5.99 -2.74
CA PHE A 207 -18.12 5.29 -3.38
C PHE A 207 -18.16 5.44 -4.91
N ALA A 208 -19.34 5.32 -5.53
CA ALA A 208 -19.49 5.54 -6.96
C ALA A 208 -19.11 6.98 -7.36
N LEU A 209 -19.53 7.98 -6.56
CA LEU A 209 -19.15 9.38 -6.79
C LEU A 209 -17.65 9.59 -6.65
N TYR A 210 -16.99 9.01 -5.66
CA TYR A 210 -15.52 9.09 -5.54
C TYR A 210 -14.81 8.48 -6.76
N ARG A 211 -15.34 7.36 -7.30
CA ARG A 211 -14.80 6.76 -8.51
C ARG A 211 -14.92 7.71 -9.71
N GLU A 212 -16.10 8.29 -9.91
CA GLU A 212 -16.36 9.25 -10.99
C GLU A 212 -15.42 10.46 -10.89
N LYS A 213 -15.36 11.11 -9.71
CA LYS A 213 -14.48 12.23 -9.42
C LYS A 213 -13.01 11.94 -9.66
N GLY A 214 -12.54 10.77 -9.22
CA GLY A 214 -11.15 10.37 -9.46
C GLY A 214 -10.85 10.21 -10.95
N LEU A 215 -11.75 9.61 -11.72
CA LEU A 215 -11.58 9.49 -13.19
C LEU A 215 -11.61 10.85 -13.87
N GLU A 216 -12.52 11.77 -13.48
CA GLU A 216 -12.56 13.17 -13.96
C GLU A 216 -11.25 13.91 -13.69
N LYS A 217 -10.61 13.66 -12.53
CA LYS A 217 -9.31 14.25 -12.15
C LYS A 217 -8.12 13.64 -12.91
N GLY A 218 -8.35 12.60 -13.73
CA GLY A 218 -7.36 12.01 -14.62
C GLY A 218 -6.59 10.83 -14.05
N PHE A 219 -7.08 10.17 -13.00
CA PHE A 219 -6.56 8.85 -12.66
C PHE A 219 -6.83 7.85 -13.80
N GLN A 220 -5.87 6.99 -14.10
CA GLN A 220 -6.03 5.94 -15.11
C GLN A 220 -7.01 4.86 -14.65
N GLN A 221 -7.02 4.59 -13.34
CA GLN A 221 -7.92 3.63 -12.70
C GLN A 221 -8.29 4.09 -11.29
N VAL A 222 -9.57 3.93 -10.95
CA VAL A 222 -10.08 4.16 -9.59
C VAL A 222 -10.94 2.98 -9.19
N GLU A 223 -10.50 2.25 -8.17
CA GLU A 223 -11.29 1.20 -7.53
C GLU A 223 -11.88 1.76 -6.24
N SER A 224 -13.19 1.92 -6.18
CA SER A 224 -13.88 2.56 -5.07
C SER A 224 -15.15 1.77 -4.71
N ALA A 225 -15.08 1.03 -3.60
CA ALA A 225 -16.20 0.27 -3.07
C ALA A 225 -15.93 -0.12 -1.60
N PRO A 226 -16.97 -0.47 -0.80
CA PRO A 226 -16.81 -0.80 0.62
C PRO A 226 -15.79 -1.90 0.92
N LEU A 227 -15.66 -2.90 0.05
CA LEU A 227 -14.77 -4.05 0.25
C LEU A 227 -13.46 -3.95 -0.52
N VAL A 228 -13.18 -2.84 -1.19
CA VAL A 228 -11.87 -2.61 -1.85
C VAL A 228 -10.77 -2.60 -0.79
N ARG A 229 -9.66 -3.24 -1.13
CA ARG A 229 -8.40 -3.23 -0.37
C ARG A 229 -7.25 -2.90 -1.32
N SER A 230 -6.29 -2.15 -0.81
CA SER A 230 -5.03 -1.87 -1.51
C SER A 230 -4.02 -2.95 -1.25
#